data_65c626110292d351616bec16d989451f
#
_entry.id   65c626110292d351616bec16d989451f
#
_cell.length_a   1.000
_cell.length_b   1.000
_cell.length_c   1.000
_cell.angle_alpha   90.00
_cell.angle_beta   90.00
_cell.angle_gamma   90.00
#
_symmetry.space_group_name_H-M   'P 1'
#
loop_
_entity.id
_entity.type
_entity.pdbx_description
1 polymer ?
#
loop_
_entity_poly.entity_id
_entity_poly.type
_entity_poly.pdbx_seq_one_letter_code
_entity_poly.pdbx_strand_id
1 'polypeptide(L)'
;MGNRIICVFTVFCLIIGCLCLRLYVLGSSGTERVSSGSHYSSFTLNAIRGQILDCNGKELTESDYTNFIIAKPTLGSLDTLRDLLDSRTYSSLKQRMEKGSPVMVNIGKAKVETNDDILCVPIYKRYSGSQPAIHIIG
;
A
#
# COMPACT_ATOMS: atom_id res chain seq x y z
N MET A 1 15.07 55.98 26.20
CA MET A 1 14.30 54.72 26.33
C MET A 1 13.73 54.24 24.97
N GLY A 2 13.35 55.09 24.04
CA GLY A 2 12.76 54.74 22.76
C GLY A 2 13.60 53.78 21.89
N ASN A 3 14.91 54.02 21.78
CA ASN A 3 15.77 53.20 20.89
C ASN A 3 15.88 51.72 21.31
N ARG A 4 15.78 51.42 22.60
CA ARG A 4 15.81 50.02 23.08
C ARG A 4 14.51 49.27 22.74
N ILE A 5 13.39 49.96 22.81
CA ILE A 5 12.07 49.41 22.45
C ILE A 5 12.01 49.14 20.93
N ILE A 6 12.54 50.09 20.13
CA ILE A 6 12.61 49.91 18.67
C ILE A 6 13.49 48.72 18.29
N CYS A 7 14.67 48.55 18.94
CA CYS A 7 15.53 47.40 18.71
C CYS A 7 14.84 46.06 19.03
N VAL A 8 14.16 45.99 20.17
CA VAL A 8 13.44 44.75 20.55
C VAL A 8 12.32 44.45 19.54
N PHE A 9 11.58 45.47 19.11
CA PHE A 9 10.52 45.32 18.14
C PHE A 9 11.03 44.87 16.76
N THR A 10 12.15 45.42 16.28
CA THR A 10 12.78 45.02 15.02
C THR A 10 13.26 43.57 15.07
N VAL A 11 13.88 43.14 16.16
CA VAL A 11 14.29 41.73 16.33
C VAL A 11 13.08 40.79 16.32
N PHE A 12 12.02 41.16 17.00
CA PHE A 12 10.76 40.37 17.00
C PHE A 12 10.16 40.25 15.63
N CYS A 13 10.08 41.33 14.86
CA CYS A 13 9.61 41.30 13.46
C CYS A 13 10.48 40.43 12.56
N LEU A 14 11.80 40.44 12.75
CA LEU A 14 12.72 39.57 11.99
C LEU A 14 12.48 38.08 12.29
N ILE A 15 12.28 37.74 13.58
CA ILE A 15 11.97 36.37 13.98
C ILE A 15 10.68 35.87 13.35
N ILE A 16 9.61 36.69 13.41
CA ILE A 16 8.32 36.34 12.78
C ILE A 16 8.47 36.22 11.29
N GLY A 17 9.17 37.13 10.61
CA GLY A 17 9.43 37.06 9.17
C GLY A 17 10.17 35.76 8.77
N CYS A 18 11.17 35.37 9.55
CA CYS A 18 11.90 34.14 9.33
C CYS A 18 11.02 32.89 9.51
N LEU A 19 10.15 32.85 10.52
CA LEU A 19 9.18 31.77 10.73
C LEU A 19 8.16 31.68 9.58
N CYS A 20 7.63 32.81 9.14
CA CYS A 20 6.71 32.85 8.00
C CYS A 20 7.37 32.35 6.72
N LEU A 21 8.62 32.74 6.46
CA LEU A 21 9.39 32.29 5.31
C LEU A 21 9.64 30.79 5.38
N ARG A 22 9.98 30.28 6.54
CA ARG A 22 10.18 28.84 6.74
C ARG A 22 8.91 28.02 6.54
N LEU A 23 7.77 28.52 7.03
CA LEU A 23 6.48 27.89 6.82
C LEU A 23 6.09 27.94 5.33
N TYR A 24 6.36 29.05 4.65
CA TYR A 24 6.12 29.17 3.21
C TYR A 24 6.97 28.16 2.42
N VAL A 25 8.27 28.05 2.71
CA VAL A 25 9.17 27.07 2.06
C VAL A 25 8.71 25.63 2.33
N LEU A 26 8.33 25.30 3.57
CA LEU A 26 7.79 23.98 3.92
C LEU A 26 6.44 23.70 3.25
N GLY A 27 5.62 24.70 3.05
CA GLY A 27 4.33 24.56 2.36
C GLY A 27 4.45 24.53 0.84
N SER A 28 5.45 25.21 0.27
CA SER A 28 5.70 25.30 -1.17
C SER A 28 6.65 24.22 -1.68
N SER A 29 7.52 23.68 -0.86
CA SER A 29 8.21 22.43 -1.17
C SER A 29 7.13 21.35 -1.15
N GLY A 30 6.46 21.25 -2.29
CA GLY A 30 5.47 20.23 -2.58
C GLY A 30 6.11 18.85 -2.47
N THR A 31 6.36 18.41 -1.26
CA THR A 31 6.11 17.02 -0.99
C THR A 31 4.67 16.85 -1.45
N GLU A 32 4.45 16.08 -2.47
CA GLU A 32 3.18 15.45 -2.72
C GLU A 32 2.78 14.73 -1.42
N ARG A 33 2.37 15.51 -0.45
CA ARG A 33 1.56 15.01 0.64
C ARG A 33 0.25 14.68 -0.05
N VAL A 34 0.23 13.46 -0.62
CA VAL A 34 -1.01 12.74 -0.73
C VAL A 34 -1.77 13.14 0.52
N SER A 35 -2.83 13.89 0.31
CA SER A 35 -3.73 14.40 1.33
C SER A 35 -3.83 13.35 2.41
N SER A 36 -3.20 13.62 3.55
CA SER A 36 -3.14 12.69 4.68
C SER A 36 -4.45 12.77 5.47
N GLY A 37 -5.55 12.73 4.73
CA GLY A 37 -6.73 12.11 5.26
C GLY A 37 -6.35 10.64 5.37
N SER A 38 -6.33 10.10 6.57
CA SER A 38 -6.09 8.67 6.77
C SER A 38 -7.21 7.90 6.07
N HIS A 39 -7.04 7.68 4.78
CA HIS A 39 -7.90 6.82 4.00
C HIS A 39 -7.56 5.40 4.42
N TYR A 40 -8.24 4.93 5.46
CA TYR A 40 -8.21 3.52 5.79
C TYR A 40 -8.93 2.77 4.68
N SER A 41 -8.16 2.08 3.86
CA SER A 41 -8.71 1.11 2.91
C SER A 41 -8.63 -0.26 3.56
N SER A 42 -9.78 -0.89 3.79
CA SER A 42 -9.85 -2.25 4.29
C SER A 42 -9.93 -3.21 3.10
N PHE A 43 -9.03 -4.17 3.08
CA PHE A 43 -9.08 -5.29 2.14
C PHE A 43 -9.44 -6.54 2.93
N THR A 44 -10.54 -7.19 2.55
CA THR A 44 -10.92 -8.47 3.14
C THR A 44 -10.12 -9.58 2.48
N LEU A 45 -9.25 -10.21 3.26
CA LEU A 45 -8.49 -11.37 2.83
C LEU A 45 -9.12 -12.62 3.43
N ASN A 46 -9.21 -13.70 2.63
CA ASN A 46 -9.65 -14.98 3.16
C ASN A 46 -8.61 -15.52 4.15
N ALA A 47 -9.07 -15.95 5.30
CA ALA A 47 -8.19 -16.55 6.31
C ALA A 47 -7.54 -17.83 5.73
N ILE A 48 -6.27 -18.03 6.06
CA ILE A 48 -5.54 -19.26 5.76
C ILE A 48 -6.17 -20.35 6.64
N ARG A 49 -6.77 -21.36 6.00
CA ARG A 49 -7.31 -22.52 6.71
C ARG A 49 -6.21 -23.54 6.91
N GLY A 50 -6.27 -24.29 8.01
CA GLY A 50 -5.36 -25.38 8.30
C GLY A 50 -5.44 -26.48 7.25
N GLN A 51 -4.38 -27.26 7.11
CA GLN A 51 -4.31 -28.44 6.26
C GLN A 51 -5.09 -29.60 6.90
N ILE A 52 -5.73 -30.40 6.07
CA ILE A 52 -6.34 -31.68 6.50
C ILE A 52 -5.42 -32.79 6.02
N LEU A 53 -4.93 -33.58 6.96
CA LEU A 53 -4.02 -34.68 6.71
C LEU A 53 -4.76 -36.02 6.88
N ASP A 54 -4.33 -37.05 6.17
CA ASP A 54 -4.76 -38.42 6.41
C ASP A 54 -4.04 -39.04 7.65
N CYS A 55 -4.34 -40.27 7.97
CA CYS A 55 -3.72 -40.99 9.08
C CYS A 55 -2.20 -41.22 8.90
N ASN A 56 -1.67 -41.05 7.70
CA ASN A 56 -0.25 -41.17 7.36
C ASN A 56 0.44 -39.78 7.26
N GLY A 57 -0.26 -38.72 7.55
CA GLY A 57 0.26 -37.33 7.44
C GLY A 57 0.29 -36.78 6.02
N LYS A 58 -0.39 -37.42 5.06
CA LYS A 58 -0.49 -36.94 3.69
C LYS A 58 -1.62 -35.89 3.58
N GLU A 59 -1.33 -34.78 2.92
CA GLU A 59 -2.33 -33.75 2.67
C GLU A 59 -3.50 -34.27 1.81
N LEU A 60 -4.73 -34.13 2.34
CA LEU A 60 -5.95 -34.45 1.62
C LEU A 60 -6.49 -33.25 0.82
N THR A 61 -6.06 -32.05 1.19
CA THR A 61 -6.44 -30.81 0.50
C THR A 61 -5.22 -30.23 -0.18
N GLU A 62 -5.17 -30.27 -1.50
CA GLU A 62 -4.19 -29.48 -2.26
C GLU A 62 -4.47 -28.00 -2.03
N SER A 63 -3.52 -27.32 -1.38
CA SER A 63 -3.57 -25.87 -1.23
C SER A 63 -2.75 -25.22 -2.35
N ASP A 64 -3.43 -24.66 -3.34
CA ASP A 64 -2.79 -23.73 -4.28
C ASP A 64 -2.81 -22.33 -3.70
N TYR A 65 -1.75 -21.56 -3.95
CA TYR A 65 -1.69 -20.19 -3.49
C TYR A 65 -1.50 -19.23 -4.65
N THR A 66 -2.06 -18.05 -4.50
CA THR A 66 -1.83 -16.93 -5.40
C THR A 66 -1.38 -15.73 -4.57
N ASN A 67 -0.39 -15.02 -5.07
CA ASN A 67 0.08 -13.82 -4.42
C ASN A 67 -0.76 -12.62 -4.85
N PHE A 68 -1.14 -11.81 -3.87
CA PHE A 68 -1.78 -10.52 -4.08
C PHE A 68 -0.84 -9.42 -3.64
N ILE A 69 -0.78 -8.37 -4.42
CA ILE A 69 -0.11 -7.14 -4.06
C ILE A 69 -1.15 -6.13 -3.61
N ILE A 70 -0.90 -5.52 -2.44
CA ILE A 70 -1.59 -4.32 -2.00
C ILE A 70 -0.58 -3.18 -2.14
N ALA A 71 -0.85 -2.24 -3.05
CA ALA A 71 0.04 -1.14 -3.37
C ALA A 71 -0.55 0.19 -2.93
N LYS A 72 0.26 1.00 -2.25
CA LYS A 72 -0.04 2.40 -1.96
C LYS A 72 0.09 3.24 -3.24
N PRO A 73 -0.63 4.35 -3.37
CA PRO A 73 -0.54 5.22 -4.54
C PRO A 73 0.73 6.08 -4.52
N THR A 74 1.88 5.45 -4.74
CA THR A 74 3.21 6.09 -4.83
C THR A 74 3.82 5.86 -6.21
N LEU A 75 4.79 6.67 -6.60
CA LEU A 75 5.49 6.50 -7.88
C LEU A 75 6.27 5.18 -7.91
N GLY A 76 6.93 4.81 -6.80
CA GLY A 76 7.69 3.57 -6.72
C GLY A 76 6.82 2.32 -6.89
N SER A 77 5.60 2.33 -6.36
CA SER A 77 4.66 1.23 -6.54
C SER A 77 4.13 1.13 -7.98
N LEU A 78 3.96 2.26 -8.67
CA LEU A 78 3.55 2.30 -10.06
C LEU A 78 4.59 1.68 -10.99
N ASP A 79 5.88 1.96 -10.77
CA ASP A 79 6.97 1.38 -11.56
C ASP A 79 7.02 -0.15 -11.39
N THR A 80 6.92 -0.63 -10.16
CA THR A 80 6.88 -2.08 -9.89
C THR A 80 5.66 -2.76 -10.52
N LEU A 81 4.49 -2.13 -10.46
CA LEU A 81 3.27 -2.66 -11.06
C LEU A 81 3.32 -2.67 -12.58
N ARG A 82 4.01 -1.71 -13.20
CA ARG A 82 4.21 -1.65 -14.64
C ARG A 82 4.98 -2.85 -15.16
N ASP A 83 6.00 -3.29 -14.42
CA ASP A 83 6.84 -4.43 -14.82
C ASP A 83 6.15 -5.79 -14.62
N LEU A 84 5.16 -5.84 -13.73
CA LEU A 84 4.48 -7.08 -13.34
C LEU A 84 3.17 -7.33 -14.08
N LEU A 85 2.52 -6.27 -14.58
CA LEU A 85 1.16 -6.34 -15.10
C LEU A 85 1.10 -6.07 -16.60
N ASP A 86 0.05 -6.62 -17.22
CA ASP A 86 -0.28 -6.29 -18.60
C ASP A 86 -0.75 -4.83 -18.74
N SER A 87 -0.58 -4.26 -19.93
CA SER A 87 -0.86 -2.84 -20.20
C SER A 87 -2.31 -2.41 -19.92
N ARG A 88 -3.28 -3.32 -20.06
CA ARG A 88 -4.70 -3.01 -19.80
C ARG A 88 -4.97 -2.90 -18.31
N THR A 89 -4.52 -3.87 -17.55
CA THR A 89 -4.67 -3.89 -16.09
C THR A 89 -3.91 -2.72 -15.46
N TYR A 90 -2.68 -2.47 -15.90
CA TYR A 90 -1.88 -1.35 -15.43
C TYR A 90 -2.59 0.01 -15.65
N SER A 91 -3.12 0.27 -16.85
CA SER A 91 -3.77 1.56 -17.14
C SER A 91 -5.00 1.82 -16.26
N SER A 92 -5.81 0.79 -15.99
CA SER A 92 -6.97 0.91 -15.12
C SER A 92 -6.59 1.16 -13.66
N LEU A 93 -5.52 0.53 -13.19
CA LEU A 93 -5.01 0.69 -11.83
C LEU A 93 -4.34 2.05 -11.63
N LYS A 94 -3.56 2.49 -12.61
CA LYS A 94 -2.93 3.82 -12.62
C LYS A 94 -3.97 4.91 -12.39
N GLN A 95 -5.09 4.88 -13.12
CA GLN A 95 -6.17 5.85 -12.94
C GLN A 95 -6.77 5.85 -11.53
N ARG A 96 -6.83 4.68 -10.87
CA ARG A 96 -7.31 4.57 -9.48
C ARG A 96 -6.29 5.10 -8.49
N MET A 97 -5.00 4.80 -8.71
CA MET A 97 -3.91 5.27 -7.86
C MET A 97 -3.71 6.78 -7.96
N GLU A 98 -3.89 7.38 -9.14
CA GLU A 98 -3.87 8.85 -9.34
C GLU A 98 -4.97 9.56 -8.50
N LYS A 99 -6.06 8.87 -8.17
CA LYS A 99 -7.09 9.36 -7.26
C LYS A 99 -6.75 9.16 -5.77
N GLY A 100 -5.54 8.71 -5.47
CA GLY A 100 -5.08 8.46 -4.10
C GLY A 100 -5.61 7.19 -3.45
N SER A 101 -6.22 6.27 -4.22
CA SER A 101 -6.76 5.03 -3.68
C SER A 101 -5.74 3.89 -3.79
N PRO A 102 -5.44 3.16 -2.70
CA PRO A 102 -4.61 1.97 -2.78
C PRO A 102 -5.33 0.89 -3.59
N VAL A 103 -4.54 0.03 -4.22
CA VAL A 103 -5.06 -1.02 -5.10
C VAL A 103 -4.59 -2.39 -4.66
N MET A 104 -5.44 -3.40 -4.88
CA MET A 104 -5.11 -4.79 -4.66
C MET A 104 -5.16 -5.53 -5.99
N VAL A 105 -4.10 -6.28 -6.30
CA VAL A 105 -3.92 -6.96 -7.58
C VAL A 105 -3.43 -8.38 -7.37
N ASN A 106 -3.99 -9.31 -8.13
CA ASN A 106 -3.52 -10.68 -8.19
C ASN A 106 -2.34 -10.78 -9.16
N ILE A 107 -1.21 -11.27 -8.70
CA ILE A 107 0.02 -11.48 -9.49
C ILE A 107 0.32 -12.97 -9.71
N GLY A 108 -0.64 -13.86 -9.40
CA GLY A 108 -0.46 -15.30 -9.55
C GLY A 108 0.61 -15.86 -8.61
N LYS A 109 1.58 -16.59 -9.16
CA LYS A 109 2.68 -17.19 -8.39
C LYS A 109 3.95 -16.33 -8.36
N ALA A 110 3.93 -15.15 -8.97
CA ALA A 110 5.07 -14.23 -8.91
C ALA A 110 5.31 -13.78 -7.46
N LYS A 111 6.57 -13.65 -7.08
CA LYS A 111 6.97 -13.13 -5.76
C LYS A 111 7.51 -11.73 -5.95
N VAL A 112 7.06 -10.84 -5.10
CA VAL A 112 7.55 -9.47 -5.00
C VAL A 112 7.97 -9.23 -3.56
N GLU A 113 9.11 -8.58 -3.38
CA GLU A 113 9.56 -8.21 -2.04
C GLU A 113 8.61 -7.16 -1.44
N THR A 114 8.21 -7.42 -0.21
CA THR A 114 7.40 -6.45 0.55
C THR A 114 8.28 -5.28 0.98
N ASN A 115 7.81 -4.09 0.71
CA ASN A 115 8.44 -2.83 1.14
C ASN A 115 7.38 -1.87 1.70
N ASP A 116 7.76 -0.64 2.04
CA ASP A 116 6.86 0.34 2.65
C ASP A 116 5.66 0.71 1.75
N ASP A 117 5.79 0.56 0.43
CA ASP A 117 4.78 0.94 -0.56
C ASP A 117 3.99 -0.25 -1.08
N ILE A 118 4.55 -1.45 -0.99
CA ILE A 118 3.98 -2.67 -1.55
C ILE A 118 3.98 -3.77 -0.49
N LEU A 119 2.80 -4.30 -0.21
CA LEU A 119 2.61 -5.47 0.65
C LEU A 119 2.22 -6.66 -0.22
N CYS A 120 3.04 -7.71 -0.23
CA CYS A 120 2.75 -8.97 -0.91
C CYS A 120 2.16 -9.97 0.08
N VAL A 121 0.95 -10.45 -0.19
CA VAL A 121 0.21 -11.37 0.67
C VAL A 121 -0.16 -12.62 -0.10
N PRO A 122 0.29 -13.82 0.33
CA PRO A 122 -0.18 -15.08 -0.26
C PRO A 122 -1.62 -15.36 0.19
N ILE A 123 -2.48 -15.65 -0.74
CA ILE A 123 -3.86 -16.10 -0.49
C ILE A 123 -3.96 -17.55 -0.94
N TYR A 124 -4.31 -18.41 -0.01
CA TYR A 124 -4.44 -19.85 -0.28
C TYR A 124 -5.84 -20.18 -0.76
N LYS A 125 -5.92 -20.91 -1.86
CA LYS A 125 -7.14 -21.47 -2.40
C LYS A 125 -7.16 -22.96 -2.05
N ARG A 126 -8.13 -23.38 -1.26
CA ARG A 126 -8.20 -24.73 -0.69
C ARG A 126 -8.43 -25.81 -1.74
N TYR A 127 -9.08 -25.48 -2.84
CA TYR A 127 -9.44 -26.44 -3.88
C TYR A 127 -8.96 -25.95 -5.24
N SER A 128 -7.97 -26.62 -5.79
CA SER A 128 -7.50 -26.44 -7.16
C SER A 128 -8.04 -27.60 -8.01
N GLY A 129 -9.15 -27.40 -8.69
CA GLY A 129 -9.69 -28.41 -9.61
C GLY A 129 -10.63 -29.44 -8.99
N SER A 130 -10.77 -30.60 -9.61
CA SER A 130 -11.68 -31.66 -9.19
C SER A 130 -11.07 -32.53 -8.09
N GLN A 131 -11.32 -32.18 -6.85
CA GLN A 131 -10.96 -33.07 -5.73
C GLN A 131 -12.14 -33.99 -5.39
N PRO A 132 -11.88 -35.32 -5.24
CA PRO A 132 -12.98 -36.30 -5.07
C PRO A 132 -13.71 -36.20 -3.74
N ALA A 133 -13.20 -35.46 -2.77
CA ALA A 133 -13.77 -35.38 -1.43
C ALA A 133 -14.33 -33.99 -1.05
N ILE A 134 -14.54 -33.10 -2.03
CA ILE A 134 -14.93 -31.69 -1.79
C ILE A 134 -16.22 -31.56 -0.97
N HIS A 135 -17.17 -32.49 -1.14
CA HIS A 135 -18.46 -32.49 -0.44
C HIS A 135 -18.37 -33.02 1.00
N ILE A 136 -17.27 -33.71 1.33
CA ILE A 136 -17.07 -34.30 2.68
C ILE A 136 -16.23 -33.37 3.53
N ILE A 137 -15.30 -32.67 2.92
CA ILE A 137 -14.30 -31.83 3.60
C ILE A 137 -14.82 -30.38 3.81
N GLY A 138 -15.88 -29.96 3.10
CA GLY A 138 -16.59 -28.67 3.29
C GLY A 138 -15.90 -27.45 2.71
#